data_ff64d23a47843f084eddb59f0b86b58d
#
_entry.id   ff64d23a47843f084eddb59f0b86b58d
#
_cell.length_a   1.000
_cell.length_b   1.000
_cell.length_c   1.000
_cell.angle_alpha   90.00
_cell.angle_beta   90.00
_cell.angle_gamma   90.00
#
_symmetry.space_group_name_H-M   'P 1'
#
loop_
_entity.id
_entity.type
_entity.pdbx_description
1 polymer ?
#
loop_
_entity_poly.entity_id
_entity_poly.type
_entity_poly.pdbx_seq_one_letter_code
_entity_poly.pdbx_strand_id
1 'polypeptide(L)'
;VAEYGTIDWAGLWHGTNDMGHAIVNFDMTGQLLLEPQIEFSCFWNTRWLNNEEQPQTDHDAIDSNGNINPTGYSLLIWNKFMGDKMIKSESKGYIISYASYSPQKDQLFVYLINKGDREESVNIVIPGKVDAKVVQCWEYFGKDDKDLAPVWQQRDVKDKDITLKKYSITVIEYKLTEG
;
A
#
# COMPACT_ATOMS: atom_id res chain seq x y z
N VAL A 1 -3.75 -18.86 1.97
CA VAL A 1 -2.67 -18.57 2.93
C VAL A 1 -3.29 -18.38 4.30
N ALA A 2 -2.89 -19.24 5.27
CA ALA A 2 -3.49 -19.23 6.61
C ALA A 2 -3.12 -17.99 7.41
N GLU A 3 -1.86 -17.55 7.28
CA GLU A 3 -1.34 -16.36 7.98
C GLU A 3 -0.28 -15.66 7.13
N TYR A 4 -0.24 -14.34 7.19
CA TYR A 4 0.85 -13.52 6.68
C TYR A 4 1.00 -12.25 7.52
N GLY A 5 2.19 -11.68 7.52
CA GLY A 5 2.52 -10.45 8.24
C GLY A 5 4.01 -10.16 8.18
N THR A 6 4.41 -9.06 8.73
CA THR A 6 5.79 -8.55 8.69
C THR A 6 6.55 -8.86 9.97
N ILE A 7 6.37 -10.05 10.53
CA ILE A 7 7.09 -10.45 11.73
C ILE A 7 8.37 -11.20 11.37
N ASP A 8 9.45 -10.88 12.05
CA ASP A 8 10.73 -11.58 11.94
C ASP A 8 11.03 -12.37 13.24
N TRP A 9 10.65 -13.64 13.22
CA TRP A 9 10.93 -14.55 14.34
C TRP A 9 12.44 -14.83 14.56
N ALA A 10 13.27 -14.55 13.57
CA ALA A 10 14.73 -14.70 13.69
C ALA A 10 15.38 -13.50 14.37
N GLY A 11 14.65 -12.40 14.57
CA GLY A 11 15.14 -11.19 15.22
C GLY A 11 16.16 -10.40 14.40
N LEU A 12 16.18 -10.61 13.08
CA LEU A 12 17.07 -9.88 12.17
C LEU A 12 16.53 -8.48 11.83
N TRP A 13 15.22 -8.33 11.90
CA TRP A 13 14.55 -7.04 11.77
C TRP A 13 14.34 -6.43 13.17
N HIS A 14 14.32 -5.12 13.25
CA HIS A 14 13.97 -4.45 14.50
C HIS A 14 12.47 -4.62 14.80
N GLY A 15 12.15 -4.90 16.03
CA GLY A 15 10.79 -5.15 16.50
C GLY A 15 9.99 -3.86 16.71
N THR A 16 9.66 -3.15 15.63
CA THR A 16 8.86 -1.91 15.69
C THR A 16 7.86 -1.87 14.53
N ASN A 17 6.66 -1.42 14.83
CA ASN A 17 5.62 -1.21 13.81
C ASN A 17 5.84 0.14 13.15
N ASP A 18 6.59 0.16 12.06
CA ASP A 18 7.09 1.36 11.38
C ASP A 18 6.76 1.38 9.88
N MET A 19 7.23 2.40 9.19
CA MET A 19 7.01 2.58 7.75
C MET A 19 7.57 1.43 6.92
N GLY A 20 8.71 0.87 7.30
CA GLY A 20 9.30 -0.29 6.63
C GLY A 20 8.38 -1.51 6.68
N HIS A 21 7.83 -1.82 7.86
CA HIS A 21 6.83 -2.88 8.04
C HIS A 21 5.57 -2.62 7.22
N ALA A 22 5.07 -1.36 7.20
CA ALA A 22 3.92 -0.98 6.39
C ALA A 22 4.15 -1.22 4.89
N ILE A 23 5.31 -0.82 4.37
CA ILE A 23 5.68 -1.01 2.96
C ILE A 23 5.75 -2.50 2.61
N VAL A 24 6.43 -3.30 3.43
CA VAL A 24 6.55 -4.75 3.18
C VAL A 24 5.19 -5.44 3.25
N ASN A 25 4.38 -5.10 4.25
CA ASN A 25 3.04 -5.67 4.39
C ASN A 25 2.12 -5.28 3.21
N PHE A 26 2.21 -4.04 2.76
CA PHE A 26 1.45 -3.58 1.58
C PHE A 26 1.83 -4.34 0.32
N ASP A 27 3.13 -4.52 0.08
CA ASP A 27 3.66 -5.28 -1.06
C ASP A 27 3.28 -6.77 -1.00
N MET A 28 3.44 -7.41 0.16
CA MET A 28 3.01 -8.80 0.36
C MET A 28 1.52 -8.98 0.05
N THR A 29 0.66 -8.08 0.56
CA THR A 29 -0.77 -8.11 0.28
C THR A 29 -1.04 -7.98 -1.21
N GLY A 30 -0.35 -7.06 -1.91
CA GLY A 30 -0.47 -6.88 -3.35
C GLY A 30 -0.09 -8.13 -4.15
N GLN A 31 0.97 -8.82 -3.75
CA GLN A 31 1.40 -10.09 -4.36
C GLN A 31 0.36 -11.19 -4.13
N LEU A 32 -0.19 -11.31 -2.92
CA LEU A 32 -1.23 -12.29 -2.60
C LEU A 32 -2.51 -12.04 -3.40
N LEU A 33 -2.90 -10.77 -3.61
CA LEU A 33 -4.06 -10.38 -4.40
C LEU A 33 -3.90 -10.69 -5.91
N LEU A 34 -2.67 -10.77 -6.42
CA LEU A 34 -2.39 -11.14 -7.81
C LEU A 34 -2.37 -12.64 -8.05
N GLU A 35 -2.26 -13.46 -7.01
CA GLU A 35 -2.15 -14.91 -7.13
C GLU A 35 -3.54 -15.56 -7.26
N PRO A 36 -3.94 -16.05 -8.44
CA PRO A 36 -5.29 -16.52 -8.68
C PRO A 36 -5.66 -17.82 -7.95
N GLN A 37 -4.68 -18.51 -7.38
CA GLN A 37 -4.91 -19.72 -6.60
C GLN A 37 -5.18 -19.45 -5.12
N ILE A 38 -5.04 -18.19 -4.68
CA ILE A 38 -5.30 -17.80 -3.30
C ILE A 38 -6.74 -17.31 -3.18
N GLU A 39 -7.60 -18.11 -2.57
CA GLU A 39 -8.98 -17.76 -2.29
C GLU A 39 -9.11 -16.78 -1.12
N PHE A 40 -8.24 -16.92 -0.13
CA PHE A 40 -8.17 -16.01 1.03
C PHE A 40 -6.78 -15.99 1.67
N SER A 41 -6.50 -14.93 2.39
CA SER A 41 -5.32 -14.79 3.23
C SER A 41 -5.69 -14.05 4.52
N CYS A 42 -5.11 -14.46 5.64
CA CYS A 42 -5.37 -13.87 6.95
C CYS A 42 -4.15 -13.07 7.40
N PHE A 43 -4.35 -11.78 7.61
CA PHE A 43 -3.30 -10.94 8.18
C PHE A 43 -3.10 -11.27 9.66
N TRP A 44 -1.88 -11.54 10.05
CA TRP A 44 -1.48 -11.71 11.43
C TRP A 44 -0.72 -10.45 11.90
N ASN A 45 -1.31 -9.64 12.81
CA ASN A 45 -2.70 -9.77 13.24
C ASN A 45 -3.35 -8.38 13.40
N THR A 46 -4.66 -8.34 13.61
CA THR A 46 -5.37 -7.09 13.85
C THR A 46 -4.94 -6.48 15.19
N ARG A 47 -4.92 -7.27 16.26
CA ARG A 47 -4.51 -6.87 17.59
C ARG A 47 -4.26 -8.10 18.46
N TRP A 48 -3.18 -8.09 19.23
CA TRP A 48 -2.88 -9.12 20.22
C TRP A 48 -3.56 -8.79 21.56
N LEU A 49 -4.52 -9.61 21.97
CA LEU A 49 -5.37 -9.31 23.12
C LEU A 49 -4.69 -9.47 24.48
N ASN A 50 -3.62 -10.23 24.58
CA ASN A 50 -2.93 -10.49 25.85
C ASN A 50 -1.76 -9.52 26.10
N ASN A 51 -1.77 -8.37 25.46
CA ASN A 51 -0.64 -7.48 25.41
C ASN A 51 -0.76 -6.27 26.33
N GLU A 52 -1.22 -6.49 27.57
CA GLU A 52 -1.26 -5.43 28.58
C GLU A 52 0.13 -4.91 28.95
N GLU A 53 1.15 -5.75 28.84
CA GLU A 53 2.55 -5.41 29.18
C GLU A 53 3.37 -4.88 27.97
N GLN A 54 2.89 -5.11 26.76
CA GLN A 54 3.54 -4.66 25.50
C GLN A 54 2.50 -3.96 24.59
N PRO A 55 2.23 -2.66 24.81
CA PRO A 55 1.17 -1.95 24.10
C PRO A 55 1.40 -1.74 22.60
N GLN A 56 2.57 -2.05 22.10
CA GLN A 56 2.93 -1.99 20.68
C GLN A 56 3.67 -3.25 20.31
N THR A 57 3.02 -4.09 19.56
CA THR A 57 3.68 -5.19 18.87
C THR A 57 3.99 -4.76 17.45
N ASP A 58 5.11 -5.20 16.96
CA ASP A 58 5.67 -4.95 15.62
C ASP A 58 4.74 -5.40 14.47
N HIS A 59 3.70 -6.16 14.78
CA HIS A 59 2.79 -6.75 13.78
C HIS A 59 1.31 -6.37 13.95
N ASP A 60 0.92 -5.70 15.05
CA ASP A 60 -0.48 -5.34 15.28
C ASP A 60 -0.94 -4.23 14.32
N ALA A 61 -2.08 -4.43 13.64
CA ALA A 61 -2.67 -3.38 12.81
C ALA A 61 -3.24 -2.22 13.63
N ILE A 62 -3.66 -2.52 14.87
CA ILE A 62 -4.31 -1.55 15.77
C ILE A 62 -3.66 -1.65 17.15
N ASP A 63 -3.33 -0.52 17.75
CA ASP A 63 -2.78 -0.46 19.12
C ASP A 63 -3.85 -0.69 20.21
N SER A 64 -3.42 -0.71 21.46
CA SER A 64 -4.31 -0.91 22.62
C SER A 64 -5.35 0.22 22.80
N ASN A 65 -5.12 1.40 22.24
CA ASN A 65 -6.01 2.55 22.29
C ASN A 65 -6.97 2.63 21.09
N GLY A 66 -6.83 1.70 20.13
CA GLY A 66 -7.62 1.68 18.91
C GLY A 66 -7.04 2.55 17.78
N ASN A 67 -5.83 3.08 17.93
CA ASN A 67 -5.16 3.79 16.84
C ASN A 67 -4.62 2.81 15.80
N ILE A 68 -4.64 3.21 14.54
CA ILE A 68 -4.12 2.40 13.45
C ILE A 68 -2.59 2.54 13.41
N ASN A 69 -1.90 1.42 13.51
CA ASN A 69 -0.45 1.33 13.38
C ASN A 69 -0.01 1.40 11.90
N PRO A 70 1.27 1.63 11.59
CA PRO A 70 1.75 1.65 10.21
C PRO A 70 1.38 0.41 9.38
N THR A 71 1.50 -0.81 9.92
CA THR A 71 1.02 -2.02 9.22
C THR A 71 -0.49 -2.02 8.99
N GLY A 72 -1.28 -1.45 9.89
CA GLY A 72 -2.72 -1.28 9.73
C GLY A 72 -3.08 -0.32 8.59
N TYR A 73 -2.30 0.75 8.40
CA TYR A 73 -2.48 1.65 7.26
C TYR A 73 -2.31 0.94 5.92
N SER A 74 -1.41 -0.04 5.81
CA SER A 74 -1.25 -0.82 4.58
C SER A 74 -2.54 -1.56 4.21
N LEU A 75 -3.23 -2.13 5.19
CA LEU A 75 -4.52 -2.80 4.98
C LEU A 75 -5.66 -1.80 4.70
N LEU A 76 -5.66 -0.67 5.42
CA LEU A 76 -6.63 0.40 5.20
C LEU A 76 -6.58 0.92 3.76
N ILE A 77 -5.37 1.11 3.21
CA ILE A 77 -5.18 1.59 1.85
C ILE A 77 -5.76 0.60 0.85
N TRP A 78 -5.44 -0.70 0.96
CA TRP A 78 -6.03 -1.72 0.11
C TRP A 78 -7.55 -1.75 0.21
N ASN A 79 -8.11 -1.75 1.42
CA ASN A 79 -9.56 -1.78 1.62
C ASN A 79 -10.27 -0.55 1.03
N LYS A 80 -9.67 0.63 1.16
CA LYS A 80 -10.29 1.89 0.71
C LYS A 80 -10.29 2.06 -0.80
N PHE A 81 -9.27 1.56 -1.49
CA PHE A 81 -9.01 1.88 -2.90
C PHE A 81 -9.05 0.67 -3.82
N MET A 82 -9.41 -0.51 -3.36
CA MET A 82 -9.41 -1.71 -4.19
C MET A 82 -10.60 -1.72 -5.17
N GLY A 83 -10.30 -1.93 -6.47
CA GLY A 83 -11.30 -2.22 -7.48
C GLY A 83 -11.75 -3.69 -7.46
N ASP A 84 -12.73 -4.03 -8.31
CA ASP A 84 -13.35 -5.36 -8.33
C ASP A 84 -12.38 -6.48 -8.73
N LYS A 85 -11.32 -6.15 -9.46
CA LYS A 85 -10.30 -7.12 -9.90
C LYS A 85 -8.92 -6.47 -9.99
N MET A 86 -7.91 -7.24 -9.61
CA MET A 86 -6.52 -6.89 -9.90
C MET A 86 -6.24 -7.03 -11.39
N ILE A 87 -5.43 -6.14 -11.93
CA ILE A 87 -4.97 -6.18 -13.31
C ILE A 87 -3.45 -6.11 -13.36
N LYS A 88 -2.87 -6.61 -14.45
CA LYS A 88 -1.42 -6.58 -14.62
C LYS A 88 -0.92 -5.15 -14.68
N SER A 89 0.13 -4.87 -13.92
CA SER A 89 0.93 -3.65 -13.99
C SER A 89 2.40 -4.00 -14.15
N GLU A 90 3.19 -3.09 -14.70
CA GLU A 90 4.63 -3.25 -14.85
C GLU A 90 5.31 -1.97 -14.39
N SER A 91 6.39 -2.12 -13.66
CA SER A 91 7.21 -1.02 -13.18
C SER A 91 8.68 -1.27 -13.49
N LYS A 92 9.49 -0.21 -13.42
CA LYS A 92 10.94 -0.28 -13.66
C LYS A 92 11.70 0.22 -12.44
N GLY A 93 12.89 -0.31 -12.24
CA GLY A 93 13.78 0.10 -11.17
C GLY A 93 13.30 -0.37 -9.79
N TYR A 94 13.36 0.51 -8.81
CA TYR A 94 13.01 0.23 -7.41
C TYR A 94 11.54 0.49 -7.08
N ILE A 95 10.77 1.00 -8.03
CA ILE A 95 9.34 1.25 -7.84
C ILE A 95 8.58 -0.04 -8.13
N ILE A 96 7.70 -0.42 -7.21
CA ILE A 96 6.76 -1.52 -7.38
C ILE A 96 5.40 -0.92 -7.70
N SER A 97 4.69 -1.52 -8.65
CA SER A 97 3.35 -1.07 -9.03
C SER A 97 2.34 -2.20 -8.95
N TYR A 98 1.13 -1.85 -8.54
CA TYR A 98 -0.07 -2.67 -8.64
C TYR A 98 -1.17 -1.87 -9.29
N ALA A 99 -2.18 -2.56 -9.81
CA ALA A 99 -3.37 -1.89 -10.32
C ALA A 99 -4.61 -2.75 -10.09
N SER A 100 -5.75 -2.09 -9.84
CA SER A 100 -7.05 -2.75 -9.77
C SER A 100 -8.09 -1.92 -10.52
N TYR A 101 -9.13 -2.59 -11.03
CA TYR A 101 -10.11 -1.98 -11.89
C TYR A 101 -11.53 -2.44 -11.57
N SER A 102 -12.46 -1.49 -11.59
CA SER A 102 -13.90 -1.71 -11.47
C SER A 102 -14.59 -1.36 -12.79
N PRO A 103 -14.91 -2.34 -13.66
CA PRO A 103 -15.48 -2.09 -14.98
C PRO A 103 -16.80 -1.32 -14.97
N GLN A 104 -17.68 -1.63 -14.03
CA GLN A 104 -19.00 -0.98 -13.92
C GLN A 104 -18.92 0.48 -13.50
N LYS A 105 -17.81 0.88 -12.91
CA LYS A 105 -17.55 2.24 -12.43
C LYS A 105 -16.55 2.98 -13.31
N ASP A 106 -15.95 2.33 -14.33
CA ASP A 106 -14.83 2.85 -15.12
C ASP A 106 -13.72 3.42 -14.23
N GLN A 107 -13.45 2.75 -13.12
CA GLN A 107 -12.59 3.23 -12.05
C GLN A 107 -11.33 2.38 -12.01
N LEU A 108 -10.17 3.02 -12.17
CA LEU A 108 -8.85 2.39 -12.12
C LEU A 108 -8.09 2.93 -10.91
N PHE A 109 -7.57 2.04 -10.10
CA PHE A 109 -6.62 2.38 -9.04
C PHE A 109 -5.24 1.92 -9.43
N VAL A 110 -4.26 2.81 -9.29
CA VAL A 110 -2.83 2.52 -9.48
C VAL A 110 -2.13 2.74 -8.15
N TYR A 111 -1.38 1.75 -7.71
CA TYR A 111 -0.61 1.78 -6.48
C TYR A 111 0.87 1.76 -6.82
N LEU A 112 1.62 2.69 -6.24
CA LEU A 112 3.04 2.83 -6.45
C LEU A 112 3.76 2.78 -5.10
N ILE A 113 4.77 1.93 -5.00
CA ILE A 113 5.58 1.78 -3.79
C ILE A 113 7.00 2.24 -4.11
N ASN A 114 7.46 3.24 -3.39
CA ASN A 114 8.87 3.62 -3.38
C ASN A 114 9.53 3.09 -2.09
N LYS A 115 10.33 2.03 -2.22
CA LYS A 115 11.09 1.45 -1.11
C LYS A 115 12.44 2.13 -0.88
N GLY A 116 12.80 3.08 -1.75
CA GLY A 116 14.08 3.77 -1.72
C GLY A 116 14.13 4.91 -0.72
N ASP A 117 15.35 5.34 -0.42
CA ASP A 117 15.69 6.44 0.49
C ASP A 117 15.67 7.83 -0.18
N ARG A 118 15.23 7.90 -1.43
CA ARG A 118 15.13 9.13 -2.22
C ARG A 118 13.79 9.23 -2.95
N GLU A 119 13.44 10.44 -3.33
CA GLU A 119 12.28 10.70 -4.19
C GLU A 119 12.55 10.18 -5.60
N GLU A 120 11.52 9.62 -6.25
CA GLU A 120 11.59 9.08 -7.61
C GLU A 120 10.46 9.66 -8.46
N SER A 121 10.80 10.13 -9.66
CA SER A 121 9.81 10.58 -10.63
C SER A 121 9.39 9.43 -11.53
N VAL A 122 8.09 9.22 -11.65
CA VAL A 122 7.49 8.17 -12.48
C VAL A 122 6.50 8.76 -13.47
N ASN A 123 6.44 8.17 -14.66
CA ASN A 123 5.42 8.47 -15.65
C ASN A 123 4.46 7.27 -15.73
N ILE A 124 3.16 7.52 -15.56
CA ILE A 124 2.13 6.48 -15.62
C ILE A 124 1.56 6.40 -17.02
N VAL A 125 1.72 5.25 -17.65
CA VAL A 125 1.17 4.96 -18.97
C VAL A 125 0.01 3.98 -18.82
N ILE A 126 -1.19 4.42 -19.18
CA ILE A 126 -2.38 3.58 -19.26
C ILE A 126 -2.57 3.21 -20.73
N PRO A 127 -2.38 1.93 -21.11
CA PRO A 127 -2.46 1.51 -22.50
C PRO A 127 -3.91 1.49 -23.00
N GLY A 128 -4.07 1.64 -24.31
CA GLY A 128 -5.37 1.58 -25.00
C GLY A 128 -5.86 2.96 -25.48
N LYS A 129 -7.03 2.96 -26.11
CA LYS A 129 -7.72 4.18 -26.54
C LYS A 129 -8.69 4.62 -25.45
N VAL A 130 -8.13 5.01 -24.30
CA VAL A 130 -8.90 5.48 -23.15
C VAL A 130 -8.30 6.78 -22.64
N ASP A 131 -9.16 7.73 -22.33
CA ASP A 131 -8.77 8.90 -21.56
C ASP A 131 -8.88 8.57 -20.07
N ALA A 132 -7.85 8.95 -19.32
CA ALA A 132 -7.79 8.72 -17.88
C ALA A 132 -7.67 10.05 -17.16
N LYS A 133 -8.67 10.37 -16.35
CA LYS A 133 -8.71 11.59 -15.54
C LYS A 133 -8.45 11.23 -14.08
N VAL A 134 -7.47 11.88 -13.46
CA VAL A 134 -7.23 11.74 -12.02
C VAL A 134 -8.45 12.25 -11.24
N VAL A 135 -8.98 11.41 -10.37
CA VAL A 135 -10.06 11.73 -9.43
C VAL A 135 -9.48 12.16 -8.10
N GLN A 136 -8.55 11.37 -7.57
CA GLN A 136 -7.83 11.68 -6.34
C GLN A 136 -6.49 10.95 -6.29
N CYS A 137 -5.58 11.50 -5.50
CA CYS A 137 -4.31 10.88 -5.17
C CYS A 137 -4.08 10.95 -3.66
N TRP A 138 -3.61 9.85 -3.09
CA TRP A 138 -3.27 9.74 -1.68
C TRP A 138 -1.85 9.22 -1.54
N GLU A 139 -1.16 9.69 -0.53
CA GLU A 139 0.19 9.23 -0.21
C GLU A 139 0.32 8.90 1.27
N TYR A 140 1.00 7.79 1.56
CA TYR A 140 1.42 7.36 2.87
C TYR A 140 2.94 7.25 2.87
N PHE A 141 3.64 8.02 3.70
CA PHE A 141 5.09 8.10 3.65
C PHE A 141 5.71 8.40 5.01
N GLY A 142 6.94 7.92 5.20
CA GLY A 142 7.75 8.18 6.36
C GLY A 142 8.97 9.05 6.07
N LYS A 143 9.56 9.62 7.10
CA LYS A 143 10.87 10.30 7.02
C LYS A 143 12.01 9.33 6.71
N ASP A 144 11.88 8.08 7.16
CA ASP A 144 12.74 6.93 6.91
C ASP A 144 11.94 5.63 7.07
N ASP A 145 12.58 4.48 6.90
CA ASP A 145 11.96 3.16 7.06
C ASP A 145 11.56 2.84 8.50
N LYS A 146 12.16 3.52 9.49
CA LYS A 146 11.90 3.35 10.93
C LYS A 146 10.89 4.35 11.49
N ASP A 147 10.25 5.14 10.65
CA ASP A 147 9.26 6.11 11.10
C ASP A 147 8.04 5.42 11.71
N LEU A 148 7.79 5.71 12.99
CA LEU A 148 6.66 5.15 13.75
C LEU A 148 5.37 5.94 13.57
N ALA A 149 5.43 7.13 12.97
CA ALA A 149 4.29 8.01 12.75
C ALA A 149 4.25 8.55 11.30
N PRO A 150 4.21 7.66 10.29
CA PRO A 150 4.14 8.09 8.90
C PRO A 150 2.89 8.93 8.63
N VAL A 151 2.98 9.78 7.63
CA VAL A 151 1.91 10.71 7.28
C VAL A 151 1.01 10.11 6.22
N TRP A 152 -0.31 10.13 6.46
CA TRP A 152 -1.34 9.81 5.48
C TRP A 152 -2.06 11.08 5.05
N GLN A 153 -1.99 11.41 3.75
CA GLN A 153 -2.60 12.65 3.24
C GLN A 153 -3.07 12.53 1.80
N GLN A 154 -4.04 13.36 1.45
CA GLN A 154 -4.44 13.58 0.07
C GLN A 154 -3.46 14.56 -0.58
N ARG A 155 -3.22 14.36 -1.89
CA ARG A 155 -2.32 15.15 -2.69
C ARG A 155 -2.98 15.55 -4.00
N ASP A 156 -2.78 16.79 -4.42
CA ASP A 156 -3.18 17.23 -5.76
C ASP A 156 -2.19 16.71 -6.80
N VAL A 157 -2.71 15.98 -7.77
CA VAL A 157 -1.98 15.49 -8.94
C VAL A 157 -2.77 15.86 -10.18
N LYS A 158 -2.13 16.57 -11.09
CA LYS A 158 -2.79 17.03 -12.34
C LYS A 158 -2.24 16.31 -13.57
N ASP A 159 -1.03 15.77 -13.47
CA ASP A 159 -0.27 15.23 -14.59
C ASP A 159 -0.01 13.72 -14.41
N LYS A 160 0.44 13.08 -15.50
CA LYS A 160 0.86 11.68 -15.51
C LYS A 160 2.28 11.49 -14.92
N ASP A 161 3.02 12.59 -14.81
CA ASP A 161 4.35 12.60 -14.18
C ASP A 161 4.20 12.91 -12.69
N ILE A 162 4.61 11.96 -11.87
CA ILE A 162 4.42 12.01 -10.42
C ILE A 162 5.76 11.79 -9.74
N THR A 163 6.11 12.66 -8.79
CA THR A 163 7.23 12.44 -7.91
C THR A 163 6.73 11.67 -6.67
N LEU A 164 7.25 10.50 -6.46
CA LEU A 164 6.99 9.68 -5.28
C LEU A 164 7.94 10.08 -4.15
N LYS A 165 7.42 10.25 -2.97
CA LYS A 165 8.24 10.43 -1.76
C LYS A 165 9.10 9.19 -1.53
N LYS A 166 10.25 9.36 -0.84
CA LYS A 166 10.99 8.23 -0.31
C LYS A 166 10.12 7.46 0.69
N TYR A 167 10.36 6.15 0.82
CA TYR A 167 9.61 5.29 1.75
C TYR A 167 8.11 5.59 1.73
N SER A 168 7.48 5.34 0.57
CA SER A 168 6.08 5.74 0.37
C SER A 168 5.24 4.70 -0.35
N ILE A 169 3.94 4.78 -0.07
CA ILE A 169 2.86 4.13 -0.82
C ILE A 169 1.99 5.25 -1.37
N THR A 170 1.85 5.32 -2.70
CA THR A 170 1.01 6.31 -3.37
C THR A 170 -0.12 5.59 -4.09
N VAL A 171 -1.36 6.04 -3.92
CA VAL A 171 -2.53 5.52 -4.62
C VAL A 171 -3.17 6.62 -5.44
N ILE A 172 -3.42 6.32 -6.72
CA ILE A 172 -4.06 7.23 -7.63
C ILE A 172 -5.33 6.56 -8.18
N GLU A 173 -6.42 7.25 -8.04
CA GLU A 173 -7.70 6.87 -8.63
C GLU A 173 -7.89 7.62 -9.95
N TYR A 174 -8.19 6.87 -10.99
CA TYR A 174 -8.56 7.38 -12.30
C TYR A 174 -10.00 7.03 -12.63
N LYS A 175 -10.71 7.95 -13.24
CA LYS A 175 -11.91 7.72 -14.02
C LYS A 175 -11.49 7.51 -15.47
N LEU A 176 -11.87 6.38 -16.04
CA LEU A 176 -11.62 6.08 -17.45
C LEU A 176 -12.85 6.52 -18.29
N THR A 177 -12.58 7.05 -19.48
CA THR A 177 -13.61 7.36 -20.49
C THR A 177 -13.14 6.82 -21.83
N GLU A 178 -14.09 6.45 -22.70
CA GLU A 178 -13.76 6.12 -24.08
C GLU A 178 -13.19 7.35 -24.78
N GLY A 179 -12.02 7.21 -25.40
CA GLY A 179 -11.35 8.26 -26.16
C GLY A 179 -11.74 8.25 -27.63
#